data_25256ab44dde1faf109392bb958491f4
#
_entry.id   25256ab44dde1faf109392bb958491f4
#
_cell.length_a   1.000
_cell.length_b   1.000
_cell.length_c   1.000
_cell.angle_alpha   90.00
_cell.angle_beta   90.00
_cell.angle_gamma   90.00
#
_symmetry.space_group_name_H-M   'P 1'
#
loop_
_entity.id
_entity.type
_entity.pdbx_description
1 polymer ?
#
loop_
_entity_poly.entity_id
_entity_poly.type
_entity_poly.pdbx_seq_one_letter_code
_entity_poly.pdbx_strand_id
1 'polypeptide(L)'
;MAKTDSEAMTEFANKLAAKINDNQEIDLSLLGIDTYRINLISSSGHVFYDSKIDVNKENLENHSDREEFRQALKYGRSKIYRMSETLDKRTVYYAVRLDNGNVLRCSYTADNIFSQTISLFLHLLIIVVLSIGISIILAKRLSAKIVEPINCIDLTKPQMDDVYPELRPFLDRITEHQHRIKKLLRKVTAAHLQMKVMTSN
;
A
#
# COMPACT_ATOMS: atom_id res chain seq x y z
N MET A 1 -16.74 -1.94 -5.51
CA MET A 1 -16.38 -3.35 -5.62
C MET A 1 -17.36 -4.25 -4.87
N ALA A 2 -17.54 -4.20 -3.57
CA ALA A 2 -18.50 -5.07 -2.83
C ALA A 2 -19.96 -5.03 -3.30
N LYS A 3 -20.45 -3.93 -3.87
CA LYS A 3 -21.82 -3.83 -4.40
C LYS A 3 -21.97 -4.63 -5.69
N THR A 4 -20.97 -4.63 -6.55
CA THR A 4 -20.92 -5.37 -7.81
C THR A 4 -20.88 -6.89 -7.57
N ASP A 5 -20.08 -7.36 -6.59
CA ASP A 5 -19.97 -8.79 -6.26
C ASP A 5 -21.26 -9.32 -5.66
N SER A 6 -21.94 -8.51 -4.84
CA SER A 6 -23.23 -8.84 -4.26
C SER A 6 -24.37 -8.87 -5.29
N GLU A 7 -24.30 -8.07 -6.36
CA GLU A 7 -25.24 -8.09 -7.48
C GLU A 7 -24.99 -9.34 -8.35
N ALA A 8 -23.73 -9.65 -8.64
CA ALA A 8 -23.33 -10.86 -9.37
C ALA A 8 -23.78 -12.14 -8.65
N MET A 9 -23.62 -12.22 -7.32
CA MET A 9 -24.12 -13.33 -6.52
C MET A 9 -25.66 -13.46 -6.60
N THR A 10 -26.36 -12.34 -6.55
CA THR A 10 -27.84 -12.33 -6.65
C THR A 10 -28.30 -12.86 -8.02
N GLU A 11 -27.67 -12.42 -9.09
CA GLU A 11 -27.97 -12.90 -10.45
C GLU A 11 -27.65 -14.39 -10.61
N PHE A 12 -26.49 -14.82 -10.10
CA PHE A 12 -26.11 -16.23 -10.08
C PHE A 12 -27.13 -17.09 -9.34
N ALA A 13 -27.55 -16.68 -8.13
CA ALA A 13 -28.53 -17.42 -7.33
C ALA A 13 -29.89 -17.52 -8.01
N ASN A 14 -30.36 -16.45 -8.67
CA ASN A 14 -31.59 -16.47 -9.42
C ASN A 14 -31.53 -17.40 -10.64
N LYS A 15 -30.42 -17.40 -11.39
CA LYS A 15 -30.21 -18.32 -12.51
C LYS A 15 -30.19 -19.77 -12.05
N LEU A 16 -29.51 -20.03 -10.91
CA LEU A 16 -29.42 -21.35 -10.34
C LEU A 16 -30.78 -21.84 -9.85
N ALA A 17 -31.54 -20.99 -9.17
CA ALA A 17 -32.90 -21.30 -8.72
C ALA A 17 -33.83 -21.65 -9.91
N ALA A 18 -33.79 -20.88 -10.99
CA ALA A 18 -34.57 -21.17 -12.19
C ALA A 18 -34.23 -22.54 -12.79
N LYS A 19 -32.92 -22.86 -12.90
CA LYS A 19 -32.50 -24.18 -13.43
C LYS A 19 -32.96 -25.34 -12.53
N ILE A 20 -32.91 -25.18 -11.19
CA ILE A 20 -33.39 -26.18 -10.25
C ILE A 20 -34.90 -26.40 -10.39
N ASN A 21 -35.66 -25.32 -10.54
CA ASN A 21 -37.09 -25.39 -10.74
C ASN A 21 -37.49 -26.07 -12.07
N ASP A 22 -36.67 -25.88 -13.11
CA ASP A 22 -36.85 -26.54 -14.42
C ASP A 22 -36.43 -28.02 -14.41
N ASN A 23 -36.09 -28.60 -13.27
CA ASN A 23 -35.60 -29.98 -13.11
C ASN A 23 -34.41 -30.31 -14.03
N GLN A 24 -33.60 -29.32 -14.40
CA GLN A 24 -32.38 -29.55 -15.14
C GLN A 24 -31.37 -30.25 -14.23
N GLU A 25 -30.73 -31.29 -14.74
CA GLU A 25 -29.67 -32.00 -14.03
C GLU A 25 -28.47 -31.04 -13.88
N ILE A 26 -28.28 -30.52 -12.68
CA ILE A 26 -27.23 -29.57 -12.38
C ILE A 26 -26.19 -30.30 -11.55
N ASP A 27 -25.02 -30.51 -12.12
CA ASP A 27 -23.87 -30.88 -11.30
C ASP A 27 -23.41 -29.65 -10.51
N LEU A 28 -23.92 -29.57 -9.27
CA LEU A 28 -23.57 -28.49 -8.35
C LEU A 28 -22.07 -28.43 -8.06
N SER A 29 -21.32 -29.53 -8.28
CA SER A 29 -19.88 -29.58 -8.07
C SER A 29 -19.08 -28.82 -9.14
N LEU A 30 -19.67 -28.62 -10.32
CA LEU A 30 -19.04 -27.95 -11.47
C LEU A 30 -19.31 -26.43 -11.54
N LEU A 31 -20.17 -25.89 -10.66
CA LEU A 31 -20.66 -24.52 -10.73
C LEU A 31 -19.68 -23.42 -10.21
N GLY A 32 -18.38 -23.65 -10.22
CA GLY A 32 -17.41 -22.61 -9.83
C GLY A 32 -17.54 -22.16 -8.37
N ILE A 33 -17.64 -23.10 -7.47
CA ILE A 33 -18.02 -23.06 -6.05
C ILE A 33 -17.00 -22.29 -5.18
N ASP A 34 -15.87 -21.91 -5.72
CA ASP A 34 -14.84 -21.21 -4.93
C ASP A 34 -15.28 -19.83 -4.49
N THR A 35 -16.14 -19.17 -5.25
CA THR A 35 -16.55 -17.79 -4.99
C THR A 35 -17.76 -17.70 -4.04
N TYR A 36 -18.74 -18.59 -4.18
CA TYR A 36 -19.99 -18.54 -3.40
C TYR A 36 -20.20 -19.85 -2.66
N ARG A 37 -20.65 -19.78 -1.39
CA ARG A 37 -21.12 -20.97 -0.67
C ARG A 37 -22.61 -21.14 -0.98
N ILE A 38 -22.99 -22.32 -1.42
CA ILE A 38 -24.35 -22.69 -1.80
C ILE A 38 -24.91 -23.69 -0.80
N ASN A 39 -26.11 -23.45 -0.30
CA ASN A 39 -26.85 -24.37 0.55
C ASN A 39 -28.23 -24.62 -0.05
N LEU A 40 -28.67 -25.87 0.01
CA LEU A 40 -30.07 -26.25 -0.20
C LEU A 40 -30.66 -26.65 1.16
N ILE A 41 -31.77 -25.99 1.49
CA ILE A 41 -32.38 -26.06 2.80
C ILE A 41 -33.83 -26.50 2.59
N SER A 42 -34.28 -27.53 3.31
CA SER A 42 -35.69 -27.96 3.26
C SER A 42 -36.62 -26.91 3.86
N SER A 43 -37.88 -26.98 3.59
CA SER A 43 -38.91 -26.10 4.18
C SER A 43 -38.95 -26.14 5.72
N SER A 44 -38.41 -27.21 6.35
CA SER A 44 -38.24 -27.34 7.79
C SER A 44 -36.94 -26.74 8.35
N GLY A 45 -36.07 -26.19 7.50
CA GLY A 45 -34.78 -25.59 7.90
C GLY A 45 -33.61 -26.55 7.94
N HIS A 46 -33.81 -27.82 7.56
CA HIS A 46 -32.72 -28.79 7.49
C HIS A 46 -31.90 -28.59 6.22
N VAL A 47 -30.57 -28.50 6.38
CA VAL A 47 -29.62 -28.35 5.26
C VAL A 47 -29.30 -29.73 4.73
N PHE A 48 -29.65 -29.98 3.47
CA PHE A 48 -29.36 -31.27 2.81
C PHE A 48 -28.28 -31.19 1.72
N TYR A 49 -27.84 -29.97 1.39
CA TYR A 49 -26.67 -29.74 0.56
C TYR A 49 -25.91 -28.50 1.00
N ASP A 50 -24.60 -28.60 1.06
CA ASP A 50 -23.67 -27.49 1.29
C ASP A 50 -22.44 -27.65 0.40
N SER A 51 -22.09 -26.64 -0.37
CA SER A 51 -20.98 -26.69 -1.29
C SER A 51 -19.59 -26.74 -0.64
N LYS A 52 -19.48 -26.37 0.65
CA LYS A 52 -18.21 -26.33 1.39
C LYS A 52 -18.09 -27.36 2.48
N ILE A 53 -19.17 -27.98 2.88
CA ILE A 53 -19.22 -28.93 3.98
C ILE A 53 -19.95 -30.20 3.51
N ASP A 54 -19.36 -31.36 3.81
CA ASP A 54 -20.03 -32.63 3.54
C ASP A 54 -21.11 -32.87 4.60
N VAL A 55 -22.36 -32.65 4.23
CA VAL A 55 -23.53 -32.80 5.12
C VAL A 55 -23.69 -34.20 5.70
N ASN A 56 -23.05 -35.21 5.12
CA ASN A 56 -23.08 -36.58 5.64
C ASN A 56 -22.07 -36.82 6.75
N LYS A 57 -21.05 -35.97 6.87
CA LYS A 57 -19.98 -36.07 7.86
C LYS A 57 -20.16 -35.10 9.03
N GLU A 58 -20.82 -33.99 8.81
CA GLU A 58 -21.03 -32.95 9.82
C GLU A 58 -22.51 -32.77 10.12
N ASN A 59 -22.88 -32.74 11.38
CA ASN A 59 -24.22 -32.45 11.82
C ASN A 59 -24.44 -30.92 11.72
N LEU A 60 -25.01 -30.45 10.63
CA LEU A 60 -25.28 -29.03 10.41
C LEU A 60 -26.45 -28.57 11.27
N GLU A 61 -26.31 -27.40 11.86
CA GLU A 61 -27.40 -26.74 12.61
C GLU A 61 -28.61 -26.52 11.72
N ASN A 62 -29.80 -26.61 12.33
CA ASN A 62 -31.04 -26.26 11.66
C ASN A 62 -31.06 -24.74 11.40
N HIS A 63 -31.41 -24.34 10.17
CA HIS A 63 -31.47 -22.95 9.73
C HIS A 63 -32.84 -22.31 9.80
N SER A 64 -33.83 -22.93 10.43
CA SER A 64 -35.20 -22.41 10.55
C SER A 64 -35.25 -21.02 11.20
N ASP A 65 -34.36 -20.75 12.14
CA ASP A 65 -34.28 -19.46 12.85
C ASP A 65 -33.52 -18.37 12.10
N ARG A 66 -32.88 -18.70 10.98
CA ARG A 66 -32.13 -17.74 10.19
C ARG A 66 -33.08 -16.76 9.48
N GLU A 67 -32.81 -15.48 9.62
CA GLU A 67 -33.67 -14.43 9.11
C GLU A 67 -33.84 -14.49 7.58
N GLU A 68 -32.74 -14.71 6.85
CA GLU A 68 -32.74 -14.87 5.40
C GLU A 68 -33.62 -16.04 4.95
N PHE A 69 -33.62 -17.14 5.71
CA PHE A 69 -34.45 -18.30 5.42
C PHE A 69 -35.94 -18.00 5.64
N ARG A 70 -36.31 -17.43 6.81
CA ARG A 70 -37.70 -17.06 7.12
C ARG A 70 -38.27 -16.06 6.13
N GLN A 71 -37.49 -15.06 5.78
CA GLN A 71 -37.93 -14.05 4.80
C GLN A 71 -38.08 -14.66 3.41
N ALA A 72 -37.19 -15.54 2.97
CA ALA A 72 -37.28 -16.22 1.68
C ALA A 72 -38.57 -17.10 1.61
N LEU A 73 -38.86 -17.85 2.67
CA LEU A 73 -40.10 -18.62 2.74
C LEU A 73 -41.36 -17.75 2.63
N LYS A 74 -41.36 -16.58 3.28
CA LYS A 74 -42.51 -15.69 3.33
C LYS A 74 -42.71 -14.87 2.05
N TYR A 75 -41.59 -14.30 1.54
CA TYR A 75 -41.64 -13.32 0.46
C TYR A 75 -41.05 -13.84 -0.86
N GLY A 76 -40.62 -15.10 -0.91
CA GLY A 76 -40.03 -15.72 -2.09
C GLY A 76 -38.53 -15.51 -2.20
N ARG A 77 -38.01 -14.41 -1.67
CA ARG A 77 -36.56 -14.08 -1.68
C ARG A 77 -36.16 -13.15 -0.52
N SER A 78 -34.90 -13.20 -0.14
CA SER A 78 -34.36 -12.36 0.92
C SER A 78 -32.90 -12.07 0.66
N LYS A 79 -32.40 -10.90 1.09
CA LYS A 79 -31.01 -10.51 1.05
C LYS A 79 -30.62 -9.87 2.38
N ILE A 80 -29.72 -10.50 3.11
CA ILE A 80 -29.29 -10.07 4.44
C ILE A 80 -27.80 -9.88 4.47
N TYR A 81 -27.36 -8.85 5.17
CA TYR A 81 -25.95 -8.56 5.43
C TYR A 81 -25.65 -8.84 6.90
N ARG A 82 -24.67 -9.68 7.17
CA ARG A 82 -24.16 -9.91 8.53
C ARG A 82 -22.72 -9.47 8.62
N MET A 83 -22.41 -8.80 9.72
CA MET A 83 -21.04 -8.47 10.09
C MET A 83 -20.60 -9.43 11.19
N SER A 84 -19.48 -10.10 10.99
CA SER A 84 -18.84 -10.89 12.05
C SER A 84 -17.96 -9.95 12.87
N GLU A 85 -18.37 -9.67 14.10
CA GLU A 85 -17.62 -8.79 15.01
C GLU A 85 -16.23 -9.34 15.36
N THR A 86 -16.08 -10.68 15.32
CA THR A 86 -14.82 -11.35 15.66
C THR A 86 -13.82 -11.40 14.52
N LEU A 87 -14.27 -11.40 13.27
CA LEU A 87 -13.41 -11.59 12.09
C LEU A 87 -13.38 -10.34 11.19
N ASP A 88 -14.12 -9.29 11.57
CA ASP A 88 -14.29 -8.08 10.74
C ASP A 88 -14.64 -8.39 9.27
N LYS A 89 -15.42 -9.47 9.07
CA LYS A 89 -15.83 -9.95 7.74
C LYS A 89 -17.31 -9.69 7.54
N ARG A 90 -17.64 -9.07 6.41
CA ARG A 90 -19.03 -8.88 5.99
C ARG A 90 -19.47 -10.05 5.12
N THR A 91 -20.43 -10.83 5.60
CA THR A 91 -21.05 -11.90 4.82
C THR A 91 -22.41 -11.43 4.30
N VAL A 92 -22.62 -11.59 3.01
CA VAL A 92 -23.92 -11.36 2.35
C VAL A 92 -24.57 -12.70 2.14
N TYR A 93 -25.83 -12.81 2.58
CA TYR A 93 -26.67 -13.97 2.37
C TYR A 93 -27.80 -13.59 1.42
N TYR A 94 -27.99 -14.39 0.39
CA TYR A 94 -29.15 -14.28 -0.50
C TYR A 94 -29.86 -15.61 -0.55
N ALA A 95 -31.14 -15.60 -0.27
CA ALA A 95 -31.99 -16.79 -0.22
C ALA A 95 -33.15 -16.64 -1.17
N VAL A 96 -33.47 -17.73 -1.90
CA VAL A 96 -34.58 -17.81 -2.85
C VAL A 96 -35.42 -19.06 -2.55
N ARG A 97 -36.73 -18.92 -2.45
CA ARG A 97 -37.63 -20.05 -2.32
C ARG A 97 -37.80 -20.73 -3.68
N LEU A 98 -37.62 -22.02 -3.73
CA LEU A 98 -37.84 -22.86 -4.89
C LEU A 98 -39.29 -23.30 -4.99
N ASP A 99 -39.73 -23.75 -6.17
CA ASP A 99 -41.12 -24.18 -6.42
C ASP A 99 -41.53 -25.41 -5.60
N ASN A 100 -40.58 -26.25 -5.25
CA ASN A 100 -40.82 -27.39 -4.36
C ASN A 100 -40.89 -27.02 -2.86
N GLY A 101 -40.85 -25.73 -2.51
CA GLY A 101 -40.94 -25.22 -1.16
C GLY A 101 -39.58 -25.18 -0.40
N ASN A 102 -38.52 -25.73 -0.96
CA ASN A 102 -37.17 -25.61 -0.39
C ASN A 102 -36.58 -24.22 -0.61
N VAL A 103 -35.47 -23.94 0.02
CA VAL A 103 -34.75 -22.66 -0.09
C VAL A 103 -33.32 -22.87 -0.59
N LEU A 104 -33.02 -22.20 -1.69
CA LEU A 104 -31.61 -22.04 -2.14
C LEU A 104 -31.02 -20.83 -1.43
N ARG A 105 -29.92 -21.02 -0.71
CA ARG A 105 -29.17 -19.94 -0.09
C ARG A 105 -27.78 -19.86 -0.68
N CYS A 106 -27.42 -18.70 -1.18
CA CYS A 106 -26.06 -18.36 -1.59
C CYS A 106 -25.47 -17.37 -0.59
N SER A 107 -24.20 -17.56 -0.23
CA SER A 107 -23.49 -16.63 0.61
C SER A 107 -22.11 -16.29 0.05
N TYR A 108 -21.72 -15.04 0.26
CA TYR A 108 -20.43 -14.50 -0.10
C TYR A 108 -19.85 -13.73 1.08
N THR A 109 -18.66 -14.09 1.47
CA THR A 109 -17.91 -13.37 2.51
C THR A 109 -16.91 -12.45 1.82
N ALA A 110 -17.17 -11.16 1.87
CA ALA A 110 -16.19 -10.17 1.48
C ALA A 110 -15.15 -10.07 2.59
N ASP A 111 -13.94 -10.45 2.30
CA ASP A 111 -12.82 -10.10 3.17
C ASP A 111 -12.77 -8.57 3.25
N ASN A 112 -12.61 -8.07 4.46
CA ASN A 112 -12.56 -6.63 4.64
C ASN A 112 -11.27 -6.13 3.97
N ILE A 113 -11.40 -5.60 2.75
CA ILE A 113 -10.31 -5.02 1.97
C ILE A 113 -9.60 -3.96 2.81
N PHE A 114 -10.30 -3.40 3.79
CA PHE A 114 -9.77 -2.36 4.67
C PHE A 114 -8.64 -2.86 5.58
N SER A 115 -8.75 -4.06 6.15
CA SER A 115 -7.69 -4.62 7.01
C SER A 115 -6.44 -5.00 6.21
N GLN A 116 -6.61 -5.55 5.01
CA GLN A 116 -5.50 -5.83 4.11
C GLN A 116 -4.84 -4.54 3.60
N THR A 117 -5.65 -3.52 3.30
CA THR A 117 -5.15 -2.21 2.84
C THR A 117 -4.37 -1.49 3.93
N ILE A 118 -4.82 -1.53 5.19
CA ILE A 118 -4.09 -0.94 6.33
C ILE A 118 -2.74 -1.64 6.53
N SER A 119 -2.70 -2.96 6.45
CA SER A 119 -1.44 -3.71 6.57
C SER A 119 -0.43 -3.31 5.48
N LEU A 120 -0.87 -3.21 4.22
CA LEU A 120 -0.03 -2.76 3.10
C LEU A 120 0.44 -1.32 3.30
N PHE A 121 -0.45 -0.43 3.76
CA PHE A 121 -0.13 0.97 4.04
C PHE A 121 0.93 1.10 5.15
N LEU A 122 0.85 0.29 6.20
CA LEU A 122 1.83 0.28 7.27
C LEU A 122 3.22 -0.15 6.78
N HIS A 123 3.30 -1.18 5.93
CA HIS A 123 4.56 -1.60 5.32
C HIS A 123 5.15 -0.50 4.41
N LEU A 124 4.31 0.15 3.61
CA LEU A 124 4.73 1.28 2.78
C LEU A 124 5.29 2.44 3.63
N LEU A 125 4.62 2.77 4.73
CA LEU A 125 5.05 3.81 5.67
C LEU A 125 6.44 3.49 6.25
N ILE A 126 6.68 2.25 6.66
CA ILE A 126 7.97 1.80 7.19
C ILE A 126 9.08 1.99 6.14
N ILE A 127 8.82 1.59 4.88
CA ILE A 127 9.79 1.75 3.79
C ILE A 127 10.12 3.22 3.57
N VAL A 128 9.12 4.11 3.57
CA VAL A 128 9.32 5.56 3.42
C VAL A 128 10.16 6.13 4.55
N VAL A 129 9.86 5.77 5.80
CA VAL A 129 10.62 6.24 6.97
C VAL A 129 12.08 5.76 6.91
N LEU A 130 12.30 4.49 6.55
CA LEU A 130 13.66 3.96 6.38
C LEU A 130 14.42 4.66 5.25
N SER A 131 13.77 4.93 4.12
CA SER A 131 14.41 5.60 2.99
C SER A 131 14.83 7.04 3.33
N ILE A 132 13.99 7.77 4.09
CA ILE A 132 14.33 9.10 4.60
C ILE A 132 15.52 9.02 5.55
N GLY A 133 15.52 8.06 6.48
CA GLY A 133 16.65 7.85 7.41
C GLY A 133 17.97 7.60 6.69
N ILE A 134 17.96 6.70 5.72
CA ILE A 134 19.14 6.39 4.89
C ILE A 134 19.59 7.63 4.11
N SER A 135 18.66 8.38 3.52
CA SER A 135 18.98 9.60 2.77
C SER A 135 19.65 10.66 3.64
N ILE A 136 19.17 10.86 4.87
CA ILE A 136 19.79 11.80 5.82
C ILE A 136 21.21 11.37 6.20
N ILE A 137 21.43 10.07 6.43
CA ILE A 137 22.76 9.53 6.77
C ILE A 137 23.72 9.72 5.59
N LEU A 138 23.28 9.39 4.38
CA LEU A 138 24.06 9.57 3.17
C LEU A 138 24.37 11.05 2.91
N ALA A 139 23.36 11.93 3.04
CA ALA A 139 23.57 13.37 2.87
C ALA A 139 24.60 13.93 3.86
N LYS A 140 24.53 13.53 5.14
CA LYS A 140 25.53 13.93 6.15
C LYS A 140 26.93 13.42 5.82
N ARG A 141 27.05 12.15 5.40
CA ARG A 141 28.35 11.57 5.04
C ARG A 141 28.96 12.19 3.78
N LEU A 142 28.13 12.43 2.74
CA LEU A 142 28.61 13.13 1.54
C LEU A 142 28.97 14.58 1.84
N SER A 143 28.13 15.29 2.59
CA SER A 143 28.39 16.68 2.98
C SER A 143 29.68 16.81 3.77
N ALA A 144 29.94 15.96 4.78
CA ALA A 144 31.16 15.94 5.53
C ALA A 144 32.39 15.64 4.62
N LYS A 145 32.27 14.68 3.72
CA LYS A 145 33.36 14.27 2.85
C LYS A 145 33.73 15.30 1.75
N ILE A 146 32.75 16.12 1.32
CA ILE A 146 32.93 17.10 0.24
C ILE A 146 33.17 18.51 0.80
N VAL A 147 32.37 18.89 1.81
CA VAL A 147 32.36 20.28 2.32
C VAL A 147 33.47 20.51 3.36
N GLU A 148 33.76 19.53 4.20
CA GLU A 148 34.78 19.64 5.23
C GLU A 148 36.20 19.92 4.66
N PRO A 149 36.65 19.22 3.62
CA PRO A 149 37.94 19.55 2.98
C PRO A 149 37.99 20.95 2.35
N ILE A 150 36.84 21.44 1.84
CA ILE A 150 36.75 22.78 1.23
C ILE A 150 36.81 23.87 2.30
N ASN A 151 36.20 23.66 3.46
CA ASN A 151 36.21 24.61 4.57
C ASN A 151 37.57 24.66 5.30
N CYS A 152 38.35 23.59 5.21
CA CYS A 152 39.70 23.50 5.83
C CYS A 152 40.82 24.03 4.92
N ILE A 153 40.49 24.52 3.69
CA ILE A 153 41.51 25.12 2.82
C ILE A 153 41.91 26.47 3.44
N ASP A 154 43.08 26.51 4.06
CA ASP A 154 43.69 27.76 4.49
C ASP A 154 44.19 28.53 3.25
N LEU A 155 43.38 29.54 2.86
CA LEU A 155 43.67 30.39 1.71
C LEU A 155 44.99 31.19 1.87
N THR A 156 45.57 31.23 3.08
CA THR A 156 46.83 31.93 3.35
C THR A 156 48.05 31.06 3.08
N LYS A 157 47.91 29.73 3.17
CA LYS A 157 48.94 28.73 2.86
C LYS A 157 48.34 27.51 2.23
N PRO A 158 48.01 27.55 0.94
CA PRO A 158 47.45 26.39 0.28
C PRO A 158 48.46 25.24 0.23
N GLN A 159 48.28 24.22 1.08
CA GLN A 159 49.00 22.96 0.93
C GLN A 159 48.37 22.17 -0.20
N MET A 160 49.13 21.99 -1.30
CA MET A 160 48.61 21.38 -2.55
C MET A 160 48.43 19.86 -2.47
N ASP A 161 48.92 19.22 -1.43
CA ASP A 161 48.98 17.74 -1.39
C ASP A 161 47.64 17.03 -1.06
N ASP A 162 46.68 17.72 -0.44
CA ASP A 162 45.42 17.10 0.02
C ASP A 162 44.17 17.58 -0.72
N VAL A 163 44.32 18.26 -1.87
CA VAL A 163 43.21 18.86 -2.58
C VAL A 163 42.79 18.01 -3.77
N TYR A 164 41.47 17.84 -3.95
CA TYR A 164 40.89 17.16 -5.12
C TYR A 164 41.48 17.72 -6.42
N PRO A 165 41.88 16.86 -7.38
CA PRO A 165 42.46 17.27 -8.65
C PRO A 165 41.65 18.32 -9.41
N GLU A 166 40.31 18.27 -9.27
CA GLU A 166 39.38 19.19 -9.91
C GLU A 166 39.46 20.62 -9.39
N LEU A 167 39.95 20.85 -8.19
CA LEU A 167 40.10 22.16 -7.56
C LEU A 167 41.47 22.80 -7.80
N ARG A 168 42.45 22.06 -8.30
CA ARG A 168 43.80 22.59 -8.61
C ARG A 168 43.77 23.82 -9.52
N PRO A 169 43.05 23.83 -10.65
CA PRO A 169 43.03 25.01 -11.52
C PRO A 169 42.51 26.29 -10.85
N PHE A 170 41.60 26.09 -9.88
CA PHE A 170 41.02 27.19 -9.12
C PHE A 170 42.01 27.75 -8.09
N LEU A 171 42.73 26.87 -7.39
CA LEU A 171 43.78 27.23 -6.41
C LEU A 171 44.96 27.93 -7.10
N ASP A 172 45.37 27.49 -8.27
CA ASP A 172 46.41 28.11 -9.07
C ASP A 172 46.05 29.57 -9.41
N ARG A 173 44.83 29.82 -9.81
CA ARG A 173 44.35 31.19 -10.07
C ARG A 173 44.34 32.06 -8.82
N ILE A 174 43.91 31.53 -7.67
CA ILE A 174 43.93 32.27 -6.40
C ILE A 174 45.34 32.62 -6.02
N THR A 175 46.28 31.69 -6.14
CA THR A 175 47.68 31.90 -5.80
C THR A 175 48.34 32.96 -6.72
N GLU A 176 48.02 32.92 -8.02
CA GLU A 176 48.49 33.94 -8.96
C GLU A 176 47.92 35.33 -8.63
N HIS A 177 46.62 35.43 -8.31
CA HIS A 177 46.06 36.70 -7.87
C HIS A 177 46.67 37.23 -6.60
N GLN A 178 46.93 36.41 -5.60
CA GLN A 178 47.62 36.82 -4.38
C GLN A 178 49.05 37.31 -4.66
N HIS A 179 49.77 36.66 -5.55
CA HIS A 179 51.11 37.10 -5.93
C HIS A 179 51.08 38.48 -6.62
N ARG A 180 50.13 38.69 -7.49
CA ARG A 180 49.91 39.99 -8.15
C ARG A 180 49.57 41.10 -7.16
N ILE A 181 48.70 40.83 -6.21
CA ILE A 181 48.30 41.79 -5.17
C ILE A 181 49.51 42.12 -4.28
N LYS A 182 50.28 41.13 -3.83
CA LYS A 182 51.51 41.36 -3.04
C LYS A 182 52.52 42.18 -3.81
N LYS A 183 52.71 41.95 -5.11
CA LYS A 183 53.61 42.71 -5.97
C LYS A 183 53.17 44.19 -6.15
N LEU A 184 51.87 44.41 -6.29
CA LEU A 184 51.31 45.75 -6.40
C LEU A 184 51.46 46.51 -5.05
N LEU A 185 51.14 45.88 -3.91
CA LEU A 185 51.31 46.45 -2.60
C LEU A 185 52.78 46.89 -2.37
N ARG A 186 53.76 46.02 -2.69
CA ARG A 186 55.19 46.38 -2.59
C ARG A 186 55.54 47.60 -3.42
N LYS A 187 55.01 47.69 -4.67
CA LYS A 187 55.23 48.87 -5.53
C LYS A 187 54.66 50.17 -4.95
N VAL A 188 53.42 50.09 -4.44
CA VAL A 188 52.76 51.21 -3.80
C VAL A 188 53.49 51.67 -2.55
N THR A 189 53.94 50.72 -1.70
CA THR A 189 54.67 51.01 -0.46
C THR A 189 56.05 51.67 -0.82
N ALA A 190 56.74 51.15 -1.81
CA ALA A 190 58.01 51.73 -2.28
C ALA A 190 57.86 53.13 -2.82
N ALA A 191 56.80 53.38 -3.66
CA ALA A 191 56.52 54.71 -4.19
C ALA A 191 56.11 55.69 -3.07
N HIS A 192 55.35 55.22 -2.08
CA HIS A 192 54.99 56.04 -0.92
C HIS A 192 56.21 56.44 -0.08
N LEU A 193 57.14 55.54 0.15
CA LEU A 193 58.37 55.80 0.85
C LEU A 193 59.27 56.79 0.08
N GLN A 194 59.34 56.69 -1.26
CA GLN A 194 60.13 57.62 -2.08
C GLN A 194 59.52 59.03 -2.00
N MET A 195 58.13 59.17 -2.09
CA MET A 195 57.47 60.44 -1.94
C MET A 195 57.78 61.07 -0.55
N LYS A 196 57.71 60.28 0.50
CA LYS A 196 57.97 60.77 1.87
C LYS A 196 59.40 61.31 2.07
N VAL A 197 60.35 60.67 1.42
CA VAL A 197 61.75 61.16 1.45
C VAL A 197 61.86 62.45 0.69
N MET A 198 61.19 62.61 -0.46
CA MET A 198 61.24 63.87 -1.25
C MET A 198 60.54 65.05 -0.57
N THR A 199 59.55 64.82 0.25
CA THR A 199 58.79 65.89 0.97
C THR A 199 59.46 66.26 2.31
N SER A 200 60.51 65.54 2.77
CA SER A 200 61.18 65.80 4.07
C SER A 200 62.51 66.50 3.87
N ASN A 201 62.90 66.86 2.66
CA ASN A 201 64.03 67.70 2.30
C ASN A 201 63.54 69.06 1.80
#